data_216cee19b261965485b75c95e778ec52
#
_entry.id   216cee19b261965485b75c95e778ec52
#
_cell.length_a   1.000
_cell.length_b   1.000
_cell.length_c   1.000
_cell.angle_alpha   90.00
_cell.angle_beta   90.00
_cell.angle_gamma   90.00
#
_symmetry.space_group_name_H-M   'P 1'
#
loop_
_entity.id
_entity.type
_entity.pdbx_description
1 polymer ?
#
loop_
_entity_poly.entity_id
_entity_poly.type
_entity_poly.pdbx_seq_one_letter_code
_entity_poly.pdbx_strand_id
1 'polypeptide(L)'
;MKTWNVYCSGEIHTNWRKLLSSMVKAEQLPIELTSPNCNHKESDAVGDILDPICEEPIPEPPFHYGENDKKYFFRGVKSAKINQTRIQSLIKECDFAIVTFGIGGELDFYRQWNVAFEAGCLYANNKPYIVVHPEKLIHPLKEIDSHALAWCQNYEQVISVMKSICLK
;
A
#
# COMPACT_ATOMS: atom_id res chain seq x y z
N MET A 1 -7.45 -10.01 -25.16
CA MET A 1 -6.19 -9.69 -24.46
C MET A 1 -6.49 -9.75 -22.98
N LYS A 2 -5.60 -10.30 -22.12
CA LYS A 2 -5.80 -10.32 -20.67
C LYS A 2 -5.73 -8.91 -20.12
N THR A 3 -6.67 -8.51 -19.27
CA THR A 3 -6.55 -7.33 -18.41
C THR A 3 -5.81 -7.73 -17.13
N TRP A 4 -4.78 -7.00 -16.78
CA TRP A 4 -3.96 -7.25 -15.60
C TRP A 4 -4.47 -6.44 -14.43
N ASN A 5 -4.73 -7.08 -13.30
CA ASN A 5 -5.11 -6.41 -12.06
C ASN A 5 -3.86 -6.09 -11.24
N VAL A 6 -3.58 -4.80 -11.02
CA VAL A 6 -2.35 -4.33 -10.39
C VAL A 6 -2.67 -3.57 -9.10
N TYR A 7 -2.19 -4.09 -7.97
CA TYR A 7 -2.38 -3.46 -6.68
C TYR A 7 -1.34 -2.37 -6.43
N CYS A 8 -1.80 -1.18 -6.03
CA CYS A 8 -1.00 0.01 -5.78
C CYS A 8 -0.81 0.27 -4.28
N SER A 9 0.23 -0.32 -3.70
CA SER A 9 0.67 -0.12 -2.31
C SER A 9 1.52 1.13 -2.17
N GLY A 10 1.25 1.96 -1.18
CA GLY A 10 1.98 3.21 -0.93
C GLY A 10 1.16 4.17 -0.08
N GLU A 11 1.77 5.29 0.30
CA GLU A 11 1.08 6.33 1.05
C GLU A 11 -0.15 6.87 0.30
N ILE A 12 -1.14 7.40 1.01
CA ILE A 12 -2.44 7.80 0.46
C ILE A 12 -2.62 9.32 0.35
N HIS A 13 -1.60 10.11 0.67
CA HIS A 13 -1.71 11.57 0.80
C HIS A 13 -1.31 12.34 -0.46
N THR A 14 -0.57 11.72 -1.39
CA THR A 14 -0.16 12.34 -2.65
C THR A 14 -0.95 11.80 -3.84
N ASN A 15 -0.75 12.41 -5.00
CA ASN A 15 -1.47 12.08 -6.24
C ASN A 15 -0.76 11.02 -7.10
N TRP A 16 0.21 10.28 -6.57
CA TRP A 16 1.01 9.37 -7.36
C TRP A 16 0.18 8.29 -8.10
N ARG A 17 -0.88 7.79 -7.48
CA ARG A 17 -1.79 6.81 -8.13
C ARG A 17 -2.53 7.41 -9.33
N LYS A 18 -2.92 8.70 -9.23
CA LYS A 18 -3.55 9.41 -10.36
C LYS A 18 -2.56 9.62 -11.50
N LEU A 19 -1.32 9.99 -11.17
CA LEU A 19 -0.25 10.11 -12.16
C LEU A 19 -0.03 8.79 -12.87
N LEU A 20 0.18 7.71 -12.13
CA LEU A 20 0.37 6.38 -12.70
C LEU A 20 -0.81 5.94 -13.57
N SER A 21 -2.04 6.17 -13.11
CA SER A 21 -3.25 5.87 -13.89
C SER A 21 -3.29 6.63 -15.22
N SER A 22 -2.88 7.89 -15.22
CA SER A 22 -2.79 8.69 -16.43
C SER A 22 -1.75 8.15 -17.41
N MET A 23 -0.60 7.72 -16.90
CA MET A 23 0.46 7.11 -17.72
C MET A 23 0.03 5.76 -18.31
N VAL A 24 -0.60 4.89 -17.52
CA VAL A 24 -1.15 3.61 -17.99
C VAL A 24 -2.15 3.81 -19.12
N LYS A 25 -3.05 4.81 -18.99
CA LYS A 25 -4.03 5.17 -20.03
C LYS A 25 -3.36 5.73 -21.28
N ALA A 26 -2.38 6.62 -21.13
CA ALA A 26 -1.66 7.20 -22.26
C ALA A 26 -0.94 6.15 -23.11
N GLU A 27 -0.43 5.12 -22.45
CA GLU A 27 0.25 4.00 -23.09
C GLU A 27 -0.68 2.84 -23.50
N GLN A 28 -1.99 3.00 -23.29
CA GLN A 28 -3.02 2.02 -23.65
C GLN A 28 -2.73 0.61 -23.09
N LEU A 29 -2.13 0.52 -21.89
CA LEU A 29 -1.83 -0.76 -21.27
C LEU A 29 -3.12 -1.45 -20.80
N PRO A 30 -3.27 -2.75 -20.98
CA PRO A 30 -4.43 -3.51 -20.52
C PRO A 30 -4.35 -3.78 -19.02
N ILE A 31 -4.35 -2.70 -18.21
CA ILE A 31 -4.13 -2.74 -16.77
C ILE A 31 -5.28 -2.04 -16.04
N GLU A 32 -5.80 -2.70 -15.03
CA GLU A 32 -6.68 -2.13 -14.02
C GLU A 32 -5.88 -1.92 -12.72
N LEU A 33 -5.87 -0.66 -12.24
CA LEU A 33 -5.17 -0.30 -11.00
C LEU A 33 -6.15 -0.34 -9.83
N THR A 34 -5.80 -1.09 -8.81
CA THR A 34 -6.52 -1.16 -7.53
C THR A 34 -5.68 -0.57 -6.40
N SER A 35 -6.32 -0.06 -5.36
CA SER A 35 -5.62 0.58 -4.24
C SER A 35 -6.44 0.50 -2.95
N PRO A 36 -5.81 0.74 -1.78
CA PRO A 36 -6.55 1.02 -0.55
C PRO A 36 -7.44 2.25 -0.71
N ASN A 37 -8.38 2.43 0.23
CA ASN A 37 -9.16 3.68 0.27
C ASN A 37 -8.22 4.85 0.56
N CYS A 38 -8.12 5.77 -0.41
CA CYS A 38 -7.28 6.97 -0.32
C CYS A 38 -7.98 8.14 0.39
N ASN A 39 -9.24 8.00 0.78
CA ASN A 39 -9.93 8.99 1.61
C ASN A 39 -9.68 8.68 3.08
N HIS A 40 -8.79 9.46 3.70
CA HIS A 40 -8.37 9.24 5.09
C HIS A 40 -9.56 9.28 6.06
N LYS A 41 -10.48 10.22 5.89
CA LYS A 41 -11.65 10.35 6.77
C LYS A 41 -12.56 9.12 6.68
N GLU A 42 -12.82 8.62 5.49
CA GLU A 42 -13.62 7.41 5.29
C GLU A 42 -12.90 6.17 5.80
N SER A 43 -11.58 6.09 5.58
CA SER A 43 -10.77 4.99 6.08
C SER A 43 -10.79 4.90 7.60
N ASP A 44 -10.71 6.05 8.29
CA ASP A 44 -10.75 6.10 9.76
C ASP A 44 -12.16 5.89 10.31
N ALA A 45 -13.18 6.41 9.65
CA ALA A 45 -14.58 6.29 10.07
C ALA A 45 -15.11 4.84 10.07
N VAL A 46 -14.47 3.94 9.35
CA VAL A 46 -14.85 2.51 9.33
C VAL A 46 -14.73 1.89 10.72
N GLY A 47 -13.84 2.38 11.57
CA GLY A 47 -13.70 1.94 12.97
C GLY A 47 -14.94 2.22 13.82
N ASP A 48 -15.65 3.30 13.55
CA ASP A 48 -16.85 3.70 14.30
C ASP A 48 -18.00 2.70 14.12
N ILE A 49 -18.04 2.01 13.00
CA ILE A 49 -19.07 0.99 12.69
C ILE A 49 -18.91 -0.22 13.63
N LEU A 50 -17.72 -0.52 14.08
CA LEU A 50 -17.44 -1.66 14.96
C LEU A 50 -17.70 -1.36 16.44
N ASP A 51 -17.81 -0.09 16.83
CA ASP A 51 -17.98 0.29 18.23
C ASP A 51 -19.22 -0.33 18.89
N PRO A 52 -20.41 -0.36 18.26
CA PRO A 52 -21.58 -0.99 18.85
C PRO A 52 -21.58 -2.53 18.73
N ILE A 53 -20.69 -3.11 17.94
CA ILE A 53 -20.70 -4.55 17.60
C ILE A 53 -19.60 -5.31 18.36
N CYS A 54 -18.46 -4.68 18.60
CA CYS A 54 -17.27 -5.30 19.20
C CYS A 54 -17.00 -4.69 20.56
N GLU A 55 -17.60 -5.22 21.60
CA GLU A 55 -17.30 -4.89 23.02
C GLU A 55 -16.04 -5.62 23.55
N GLU A 56 -15.31 -6.32 22.70
CA GLU A 56 -14.13 -7.03 23.16
C GLU A 56 -13.10 -6.08 23.74
N PRO A 57 -12.57 -6.36 24.95
CA PRO A 57 -11.45 -5.62 25.50
C PRO A 57 -10.25 -5.82 24.56
N ILE A 58 -9.90 -4.79 23.83
CA ILE A 58 -8.66 -4.80 23.08
C ILE A 58 -7.53 -4.85 24.12
N PRO A 59 -6.59 -5.81 24.03
CA PRO A 59 -5.48 -5.89 24.97
C PRO A 59 -4.81 -4.53 25.10
N GLU A 60 -4.57 -4.09 26.32
CA GLU A 60 -3.85 -2.83 26.52
C GLU A 60 -2.51 -2.91 25.78
N PRO A 61 -2.23 -1.96 24.87
CA PRO A 61 -0.95 -1.97 24.20
C PRO A 61 0.16 -1.75 25.23
N PRO A 62 1.34 -2.31 25.02
CA PRO A 62 2.47 -2.17 25.94
C PRO A 62 3.00 -0.72 26.03
N PHE A 63 2.32 0.24 25.41
CA PHE A 63 2.72 1.64 25.33
C PHE A 63 1.82 2.51 26.22
N HIS A 64 2.45 3.42 26.97
CA HIS A 64 1.75 4.42 27.77
C HIS A 64 1.22 5.54 26.85
N TYR A 65 -0.03 5.40 26.44
CA TYR A 65 -0.77 6.51 25.82
C TYR A 65 -1.49 7.31 26.91
N GLY A 66 -1.58 8.63 26.74
CA GLY A 66 -2.44 9.48 27.58
C GLY A 66 -3.91 9.03 27.47
N GLU A 67 -4.75 9.36 28.46
CA GLU A 67 -6.16 8.92 28.46
C GLU A 67 -6.94 9.37 27.20
N ASN A 68 -6.60 10.52 26.64
CA ASN A 68 -7.20 11.00 25.38
C ASN A 68 -6.70 10.21 24.16
N ASP A 69 -5.49 9.65 24.21
CA ASP A 69 -4.90 8.90 23.09
C ASP A 69 -5.45 7.48 23.00
N LYS A 70 -5.89 6.88 24.11
CA LYS A 70 -6.48 5.54 24.14
C LYS A 70 -7.67 5.43 23.20
N LYS A 71 -8.60 6.39 23.20
CA LYS A 71 -9.79 6.38 22.33
C LYS A 71 -9.41 6.43 20.85
N TYR A 72 -8.46 7.29 20.49
CA TYR A 72 -7.97 7.40 19.11
C TYR A 72 -7.22 6.16 18.68
N PHE A 73 -6.40 5.58 19.55
CA PHE A 73 -5.69 4.35 19.27
C PHE A 73 -6.66 3.19 18.99
N PHE A 74 -7.67 2.98 19.83
CA PHE A 74 -8.64 1.90 19.65
C PHE A 74 -9.46 2.06 18.38
N ARG A 75 -9.88 3.28 18.06
CA ARG A 75 -10.53 3.59 16.79
C ARG A 75 -9.63 3.25 15.60
N GLY A 76 -8.37 3.63 15.66
CA GLY A 76 -7.36 3.31 14.65
C GLY A 76 -7.16 1.80 14.48
N VAL A 77 -7.11 1.04 15.55
CA VAL A 77 -6.97 -0.43 15.50
C VAL A 77 -8.19 -1.09 14.86
N LYS A 78 -9.43 -0.65 15.18
CA LYS A 78 -10.65 -1.18 14.57
C LYS A 78 -10.69 -0.88 13.07
N SER A 79 -10.39 0.35 12.67
CA SER A 79 -10.27 0.73 11.25
C SER A 79 -9.19 -0.08 10.55
N ALA A 80 -8.04 -0.30 11.19
CA ALA A 80 -6.96 -1.10 10.65
C ALA A 80 -7.37 -2.56 10.39
N LYS A 81 -8.16 -3.19 11.27
CA LYS A 81 -8.67 -4.56 11.05
C LYS A 81 -9.50 -4.67 9.78
N ILE A 82 -10.43 -3.72 9.54
CA ILE A 82 -11.27 -3.72 8.33
C ILE A 82 -10.42 -3.40 7.10
N ASN A 83 -9.59 -2.38 7.17
CA ASN A 83 -8.70 -2.01 6.08
C ASN A 83 -7.74 -3.15 5.72
N GLN A 84 -7.19 -3.83 6.74
CA GLN A 84 -6.34 -5.01 6.53
C GLN A 84 -7.08 -6.13 5.80
N THR A 85 -8.36 -6.37 6.12
CA THR A 85 -9.17 -7.38 5.41
C THR A 85 -9.33 -7.01 3.94
N ARG A 86 -9.61 -5.74 3.64
CA ARG A 86 -9.71 -5.23 2.25
C ARG A 86 -8.37 -5.34 1.51
N ILE A 87 -7.27 -4.94 2.15
CA ILE A 87 -5.92 -5.02 1.59
C ILE A 87 -5.56 -6.48 1.28
N GLN A 88 -5.84 -7.41 2.17
CA GLN A 88 -5.59 -8.84 1.94
C GLN A 88 -6.40 -9.38 0.75
N SER A 89 -7.65 -8.95 0.56
CA SER A 89 -8.44 -9.30 -0.62
C SER A 89 -7.78 -8.76 -1.89
N LEU A 90 -7.42 -7.47 -1.92
CA LEU A 90 -6.76 -6.84 -3.06
C LEU A 90 -5.43 -7.52 -3.41
N ILE A 91 -4.63 -7.89 -2.40
CA ILE A 91 -3.38 -8.63 -2.60
C ILE A 91 -3.63 -10.01 -3.20
N LYS A 92 -4.65 -10.74 -2.74
CA LYS A 92 -4.98 -12.06 -3.28
C LYS A 92 -5.46 -11.99 -4.73
N GLU A 93 -6.21 -10.96 -5.08
CA GLU A 93 -6.83 -10.79 -6.38
C GLU A 93 -5.90 -10.19 -7.44
N CYS A 94 -4.84 -9.46 -7.04
CA CYS A 94 -3.94 -8.85 -8.01
C CYS A 94 -3.06 -9.87 -8.73
N ASP A 95 -2.67 -9.56 -9.96
CA ASP A 95 -1.68 -10.32 -10.72
C ASP A 95 -0.26 -9.96 -10.26
N PHE A 96 -0.01 -8.68 -10.02
CA PHE A 96 1.21 -8.14 -9.41
C PHE A 96 0.93 -6.81 -8.73
N ALA A 97 1.91 -6.25 -8.05
CA ALA A 97 1.75 -4.99 -7.34
C ALA A 97 2.84 -3.97 -7.66
N ILE A 98 2.54 -2.71 -7.36
CA ILE A 98 3.51 -1.61 -7.30
C ILE A 98 3.59 -1.17 -5.85
N VAL A 99 4.80 -1.17 -5.28
CA VAL A 99 5.07 -0.84 -3.89
C VAL A 99 5.94 0.40 -3.86
N THR A 100 5.41 1.52 -3.38
CA THR A 100 6.04 2.84 -3.47
C THR A 100 6.51 3.34 -2.11
N PHE A 101 7.80 3.68 -2.01
CA PHE A 101 8.44 4.26 -0.83
C PHE A 101 9.04 5.63 -1.15
N GLY A 102 8.96 6.58 -0.21
CA GLY A 102 9.76 7.80 -0.20
C GLY A 102 9.55 8.79 -1.35
N ILE A 103 8.46 8.70 -2.08
CA ILE A 103 8.13 9.63 -3.15
C ILE A 103 7.29 10.76 -2.57
N GLY A 104 7.86 11.94 -2.44
CA GLY A 104 7.11 13.13 -2.03
C GLY A 104 7.76 14.00 -0.96
N GLY A 105 9.05 13.86 -0.70
CA GLY A 105 9.79 14.70 0.25
C GLY A 105 10.23 13.94 1.50
N GLU A 106 10.41 14.64 2.59
CA GLU A 106 10.99 14.11 3.82
C GLU A 106 10.34 12.78 4.23
N LEU A 107 11.19 11.83 4.51
CA LEU A 107 10.88 10.46 4.87
C LEU A 107 9.96 10.40 6.10
N ASP A 108 8.68 10.35 5.89
CA ASP A 108 7.74 9.98 6.92
C ASP A 108 7.84 8.44 7.15
N PHE A 109 8.73 8.05 8.07
CA PHE A 109 8.97 6.64 8.42
C PHE A 109 7.68 5.90 8.78
N TYR A 110 6.73 6.57 9.38
CA TYR A 110 5.44 5.99 9.74
C TYR A 110 4.65 5.52 8.52
N ARG A 111 4.67 6.28 7.43
CA ARG A 111 4.00 5.90 6.17
C ARG A 111 4.67 4.73 5.47
N GLN A 112 5.97 4.53 5.74
CA GLN A 112 6.74 3.43 5.15
C GLN A 112 6.49 2.09 5.84
N TRP A 113 6.17 2.07 7.12
CA TRP A 113 5.94 0.82 7.85
C TRP A 113 4.76 0.02 7.29
N ASN A 114 3.64 0.68 7.01
CA ASN A 114 2.49 0.02 6.40
C ASN A 114 2.81 -0.53 5.01
N VAL A 115 3.57 0.22 4.22
CA VAL A 115 4.01 -0.21 2.90
C VAL A 115 4.96 -1.42 2.98
N ALA A 116 5.89 -1.42 3.95
CA ALA A 116 6.77 -2.56 4.19
C ALA A 116 5.99 -3.81 4.62
N PHE A 117 4.96 -3.64 5.47
CA PHE A 117 4.08 -4.73 5.87
C PHE A 117 3.31 -5.31 4.66
N GLU A 118 2.78 -4.45 3.79
CA GLU A 118 2.09 -4.88 2.57
C GLU A 118 3.04 -5.60 1.59
N ALA A 119 4.28 -5.14 1.46
CA ALA A 119 5.30 -5.83 0.66
C ALA A 119 5.58 -7.25 1.20
N GLY A 120 5.68 -7.40 2.52
CA GLY A 120 5.79 -8.71 3.16
C GLY A 120 4.58 -9.60 2.92
N CYS A 121 3.37 -9.03 2.94
CA CYS A 121 2.13 -9.76 2.60
C CYS A 121 2.12 -10.20 1.13
N LEU A 122 2.55 -9.36 0.20
CA LEU A 122 2.69 -9.71 -1.22
C LEU A 122 3.65 -10.89 -1.39
N TYR A 123 4.83 -10.81 -0.79
CA TYR A 123 5.81 -11.89 -0.81
C TYR A 123 5.24 -13.20 -0.26
N ALA A 124 4.61 -13.16 0.90
CA ALA A 124 4.02 -14.34 1.54
C ALA A 124 2.88 -14.98 0.72
N ASN A 125 2.21 -14.20 -0.12
CA ASN A 125 1.17 -14.68 -1.04
C ASN A 125 1.72 -15.00 -2.46
N ASN A 126 3.04 -15.04 -2.65
CA ASN A 126 3.68 -15.28 -3.94
C ASN A 126 3.22 -14.30 -5.04
N LYS A 127 2.98 -13.06 -4.68
CA LYS A 127 2.61 -11.99 -5.61
C LYS A 127 3.84 -11.21 -6.02
N PRO A 128 4.20 -11.18 -7.31
CA PRO A 128 5.29 -10.34 -7.80
C PRO A 128 5.01 -8.86 -7.52
N TYR A 129 6.03 -8.07 -7.27
CA TYR A 129 5.86 -6.63 -7.15
C TYR A 129 7.03 -5.84 -7.71
N ILE A 130 6.74 -4.65 -8.20
CA ILE A 130 7.71 -3.64 -8.61
C ILE A 130 7.86 -2.69 -7.44
N VAL A 131 9.07 -2.52 -6.93
CA VAL A 131 9.34 -1.54 -5.88
C VAL A 131 9.78 -0.21 -6.49
N VAL A 132 9.27 0.89 -5.92
CA VAL A 132 9.59 2.25 -6.38
C VAL A 132 10.12 3.07 -5.21
N HIS A 133 11.36 3.51 -5.30
CA HIS A 133 11.97 4.41 -4.33
C HIS A 133 13.17 5.15 -4.95
N PRO A 134 13.58 6.32 -4.41
CA PRO A 134 14.78 7.02 -4.89
C PRO A 134 16.04 6.17 -4.67
N GLU A 135 17.08 6.44 -5.44
CA GLU A 135 18.34 5.72 -5.38
C GLU A 135 18.97 5.72 -3.98
N LYS A 136 18.84 6.83 -3.27
CA LYS A 136 19.39 6.99 -1.92
C LYS A 136 18.27 7.02 -0.90
N LEU A 137 18.07 5.90 -0.23
CA LEU A 137 17.30 5.82 1.01
C LEU A 137 18.23 5.94 2.20
N ILE A 138 17.78 6.59 3.29
CA ILE A 138 18.54 6.65 4.56
C ILE A 138 18.71 5.22 5.11
N HIS A 139 17.67 4.40 5.01
CA HIS A 139 17.70 2.98 5.35
C HIS A 139 17.40 2.15 4.10
N PRO A 140 18.34 1.29 3.68
CA PRO A 140 18.12 0.42 2.52
C PRO A 140 17.01 -0.60 2.81
N LEU A 141 16.14 -0.82 1.81
CA LEU A 141 15.04 -1.79 1.83
C LEU A 141 15.51 -3.16 1.32
N LYS A 142 16.66 -3.67 1.81
CA LYS A 142 17.37 -4.83 1.26
C LYS A 142 16.48 -6.06 1.06
N GLU A 143 15.68 -6.40 2.06
CA GLU A 143 14.81 -7.57 2.02
C GLU A 143 13.66 -7.36 1.01
N ILE A 144 13.12 -6.15 0.92
CA ILE A 144 12.03 -5.82 -0.01
C ILE A 144 12.57 -5.79 -1.43
N ASP A 145 13.70 -5.13 -1.66
CA ASP A 145 14.32 -5.03 -2.99
C ASP A 145 14.77 -6.39 -3.52
N SER A 146 15.30 -7.25 -2.65
CA SER A 146 15.77 -8.59 -3.04
C SER A 146 14.64 -9.52 -3.51
N HIS A 147 13.41 -9.27 -3.11
CA HIS A 147 12.23 -10.04 -3.50
C HIS A 147 11.40 -9.37 -4.58
N ALA A 148 11.73 -8.13 -4.95
CA ALA A 148 11.04 -7.41 -6.00
C ALA A 148 11.35 -7.97 -7.39
N LEU A 149 10.35 -7.95 -8.28
CA LEU A 149 10.54 -8.25 -9.69
C LEU A 149 11.47 -7.22 -10.35
N ALA A 150 11.33 -5.96 -9.95
CA ALA A 150 12.17 -4.85 -10.41
C ALA A 150 12.19 -3.73 -9.37
N TRP A 151 13.31 -3.01 -9.31
CA TRP A 151 13.42 -1.74 -8.62
C TRP A 151 13.39 -0.59 -9.62
N CYS A 152 12.57 0.41 -9.35
CA CYS A 152 12.41 1.60 -10.18
C CYS A 152 12.60 2.87 -9.33
N GLN A 153 13.20 3.89 -9.93
CA GLN A 153 13.42 5.19 -9.29
C GLN A 153 12.27 6.18 -9.58
N ASN A 154 11.47 5.90 -10.61
CA ASN A 154 10.38 6.76 -11.08
C ASN A 154 9.31 5.94 -11.80
N TYR A 155 8.19 6.58 -12.11
CA TYR A 155 7.05 5.90 -12.75
C TYR A 155 7.24 5.62 -14.24
N GLU A 156 8.11 6.34 -14.93
CA GLU A 156 8.50 6.06 -16.32
C GLU A 156 9.15 4.68 -16.42
N GLN A 157 10.01 4.35 -15.47
CA GLN A 157 10.62 3.02 -15.38
C GLN A 157 9.58 1.96 -15.04
N VAL A 158 8.63 2.26 -14.13
CA VAL A 158 7.50 1.35 -13.82
C VAL A 158 6.70 1.03 -15.09
N ILE A 159 6.34 2.04 -15.87
CA ILE A 159 5.62 1.85 -17.15
C ILE A 159 6.42 0.97 -18.12
N SER A 160 7.74 1.14 -18.20
CA SER A 160 8.60 0.32 -19.05
C SER A 160 8.58 -1.16 -18.63
N VAL A 161 8.62 -1.44 -17.32
CA VAL A 161 8.49 -2.80 -16.77
C VAL A 161 7.10 -3.37 -17.07
N MET A 162 6.04 -2.59 -16.83
CA MET A 162 4.66 -3.00 -17.10
C MET A 162 4.43 -3.34 -18.58
N LYS A 163 4.97 -2.56 -19.52
CA LYS A 163 4.94 -2.88 -20.95
C LYS A 163 5.58 -4.24 -21.22
N SER A 164 6.69 -4.53 -20.60
CA SER A 164 7.37 -5.82 -20.76
C SER A 164 6.57 -7.00 -20.21
N ILE A 165 5.77 -6.78 -19.16
CA ILE A 165 4.89 -7.81 -18.58
C ILE A 165 3.63 -8.01 -19.43
N CYS A 166 3.00 -6.91 -19.88
CA CYS A 166 1.62 -6.95 -20.40
C CYS A 166 1.55 -7.09 -21.93
N LEU A 167 2.57 -6.69 -22.66
CA LEU A 167 2.55 -6.61 -24.12
C LEU A 167 3.43 -7.66 -24.83
N LYS A 168 4.12 -8.47 -24.08
CA LYS A 168 4.86 -9.63 -24.60
C LYS A 168 4.11 -10.91 -24.24
#